data_ac658548115703fb354e4ac9aa705d58
#
_entry.id   ac658548115703fb354e4ac9aa705d58
#
_cell.length_a   1.000
_cell.length_b   1.000
_cell.length_c   1.000
_cell.angle_alpha   90.00
_cell.angle_beta   90.00
_cell.angle_gamma   90.00
#
_symmetry.space_group_name_H-M   'P 1'
#
loop_
_entity.id
_entity.type
_entity.pdbx_description
1 polymer ?
#
loop_
_entity_poly.entity_id
_entity_poly.type
_entity_poly.pdbx_seq_one_letter_code
_entity_poly.pdbx_strand_id
1 'polypeptide(L)'
;MIRLSDLIGTLVSAYLITAEEKYAGHAALHLKAWFVEEKTKMRPSLLYGQAIQGRYSGRSIGIIDTLHLVEVARGAKILCLSPSFKARDQKAVRNWFSEYLNWINTHEYGLKEKMHPNNHGVCWSLQASAFADFTGHEEILDWVRTQFKTVYLASMMDENGGFPAELKRTKPYGYSLFM
;
A
#
# COMPACT_ATOMS: atom_id res chain seq x y z
N MET A 1 -7.11 -8.40 3.33
CA MET A 1 -6.32 -7.66 2.33
C MET A 1 -5.61 -8.58 1.35
N ILE A 2 -4.89 -9.63 1.76
CA ILE A 2 -4.21 -10.58 0.85
C ILE A 2 -5.14 -11.09 -0.25
N ARG A 3 -6.29 -11.67 0.10
CA ARG A 3 -7.25 -12.16 -0.91
C ARG A 3 -7.74 -11.08 -1.87
N LEU A 4 -7.89 -9.83 -1.40
CA LEU A 4 -8.29 -8.73 -2.28
C LEU A 4 -7.17 -8.41 -3.28
N SER A 5 -5.93 -8.35 -2.81
CA SER A 5 -4.75 -8.15 -3.65
C SER A 5 -4.66 -9.21 -4.74
N ASP A 6 -4.73 -10.48 -4.37
CA ASP A 6 -4.69 -11.61 -5.31
C ASP A 6 -5.82 -11.54 -6.34
N LEU A 7 -7.04 -11.24 -5.90
CA LEU A 7 -8.19 -11.12 -6.79
C LEU A 7 -8.04 -9.96 -7.77
N ILE A 8 -7.69 -8.78 -7.28
CA ILE A 8 -7.52 -7.59 -8.13
C ILE A 8 -6.36 -7.80 -9.09
N GLY A 9 -5.21 -8.27 -8.62
CA GLY A 9 -4.06 -8.56 -9.47
C GLY A 9 -4.39 -9.57 -10.58
N THR A 10 -5.04 -10.68 -10.23
CA THR A 10 -5.43 -11.71 -11.20
C THR A 10 -6.45 -11.19 -12.23
N LEU A 11 -7.52 -10.52 -11.77
CA LEU A 11 -8.57 -10.02 -12.65
C LEU A 11 -8.08 -8.91 -13.58
N VAL A 12 -7.25 -7.99 -13.07
CA VAL A 12 -6.66 -6.93 -13.88
C VAL A 12 -5.67 -7.50 -14.90
N SER A 13 -4.86 -8.47 -14.51
CA SER A 13 -3.96 -9.16 -15.45
C SER A 13 -4.74 -9.88 -16.56
N ALA A 14 -5.82 -10.58 -16.21
CA ALA A 14 -6.69 -11.22 -17.18
C ALA A 14 -7.34 -10.18 -18.13
N TYR A 15 -7.80 -9.06 -17.62
CA TYR A 15 -8.33 -7.96 -18.44
C TYR A 15 -7.29 -7.41 -19.42
N LEU A 16 -6.05 -7.15 -18.96
CA LEU A 16 -4.98 -6.63 -19.81
C LEU A 16 -4.59 -7.61 -20.93
N ILE A 17 -4.59 -8.92 -20.64
CA ILE A 17 -4.21 -9.95 -21.62
C ILE A 17 -5.32 -10.22 -22.63
N THR A 18 -6.58 -10.24 -22.18
CA THR A 18 -7.71 -10.70 -23.01
C THR A 18 -8.55 -9.56 -23.56
N ALA A 19 -8.44 -8.36 -23.01
CA ALA A 19 -9.33 -7.20 -23.23
C ALA A 19 -10.82 -7.50 -22.92
N GLU A 20 -11.14 -8.59 -22.20
CA GLU A 20 -12.52 -8.95 -21.88
C GLU A 20 -13.01 -8.15 -20.65
N GLU A 21 -14.04 -7.31 -20.87
CA GLU A 21 -14.66 -6.45 -19.85
C GLU A 21 -15.26 -7.22 -18.65
N LYS A 22 -15.56 -8.51 -18.78
CA LYS A 22 -16.04 -9.32 -17.66
C LYS A 22 -15.05 -9.35 -16.49
N TYR A 23 -13.73 -9.35 -16.76
CA TYR A 23 -12.69 -9.35 -15.73
C TYR A 23 -12.60 -7.98 -15.04
N ALA A 24 -12.63 -6.90 -15.82
CA ALA A 24 -12.65 -5.54 -15.30
C ALA A 24 -13.91 -5.29 -14.45
N GLY A 25 -15.08 -5.72 -14.93
CA GLY A 25 -16.34 -5.62 -14.21
C GLY A 25 -16.33 -6.37 -12.86
N HIS A 26 -15.75 -7.58 -12.85
CA HIS A 26 -15.63 -8.35 -11.62
C HIS A 26 -14.66 -7.68 -10.62
N ALA A 27 -13.51 -7.18 -11.08
CA ALA A 27 -12.59 -6.42 -10.24
C ALA A 27 -13.25 -5.16 -9.67
N ALA A 28 -14.03 -4.42 -10.49
CA ALA A 28 -14.76 -3.24 -10.03
C ALA A 28 -15.78 -3.55 -8.92
N LEU A 29 -16.45 -4.71 -8.96
CA LEU A 29 -17.35 -5.15 -7.88
C LEU A 29 -16.60 -5.33 -6.55
N HIS A 30 -15.41 -5.93 -6.58
CA HIS A 30 -14.59 -6.08 -5.37
C HIS A 30 -14.12 -4.72 -4.85
N LEU A 31 -13.62 -3.82 -5.72
CA LEU A 31 -13.23 -2.46 -5.31
C LEU A 31 -14.40 -1.71 -4.69
N LYS A 32 -15.59 -1.83 -5.27
CA LYS A 32 -16.80 -1.20 -4.75
C LYS A 32 -17.15 -1.73 -3.36
N ALA A 33 -17.15 -3.05 -3.17
CA ALA A 33 -17.46 -3.67 -1.88
C ALA A 33 -16.49 -3.26 -0.78
N TRP A 34 -15.19 -3.13 -1.10
CA TRP A 34 -14.15 -2.84 -0.11
C TRP A 34 -13.96 -1.35 0.20
N PHE A 35 -14.30 -0.45 -0.71
CA PHE A 35 -13.95 0.97 -0.59
C PHE A 35 -15.13 1.94 -0.76
N VAL A 36 -16.29 1.48 -1.25
CA VAL A 36 -17.41 2.36 -1.59
C VAL A 36 -18.69 2.05 -0.82
N GLU A 37 -19.08 0.77 -0.72
CA GLU A 37 -20.33 0.36 -0.11
C GLU A 37 -20.32 0.57 1.41
N GLU A 38 -21.22 1.41 1.92
CA GLU A 38 -21.28 1.80 3.34
C GLU A 38 -21.30 0.63 4.33
N LYS A 39 -21.94 -0.49 3.94
CA LYS A 39 -22.07 -1.67 4.80
C LYS A 39 -20.82 -2.53 4.90
N THR A 40 -19.89 -2.40 3.94
CA THR A 40 -18.75 -3.32 3.80
C THR A 40 -17.40 -2.63 3.67
N LYS A 41 -17.38 -1.33 3.37
CA LYS A 41 -16.14 -0.60 3.14
C LYS A 41 -15.22 -0.59 4.35
N MET A 42 -13.94 -0.74 4.09
CA MET A 42 -12.90 -0.50 5.08
C MET A 42 -12.89 0.98 5.51
N ARG A 43 -12.54 1.23 6.76
CA ARG A 43 -12.14 2.59 7.18
C ARG A 43 -10.77 2.93 6.62
N PRO A 44 -10.53 4.15 6.16
CA PRO A 44 -9.22 4.58 5.67
C PRO A 44 -8.24 4.88 6.82
N SER A 45 -8.06 3.89 7.69
CA SER A 45 -7.15 3.95 8.85
C SER A 45 -6.83 2.55 9.35
N LEU A 46 -5.69 2.39 10.03
CA LEU A 46 -5.25 1.11 10.59
C LEU A 46 -4.95 1.20 12.09
N LEU A 47 -5.92 1.77 12.84
CA LEU A 47 -5.79 1.99 14.28
C LEU A 47 -5.57 0.69 15.08
N TYR A 48 -6.06 -0.44 14.58
CA TYR A 48 -6.01 -1.73 15.28
C TYR A 48 -5.04 -2.72 14.62
N GLY A 49 -4.18 -2.25 13.72
CA GLY A 49 -3.19 -3.09 13.04
C GLY A 49 -2.27 -3.78 14.06
N GLN A 50 -2.10 -5.10 13.94
CA GLN A 50 -1.31 -5.94 14.85
C GLN A 50 -1.63 -5.73 16.33
N ALA A 51 -2.91 -5.55 16.68
CA ALA A 51 -3.36 -5.50 18.07
C ALA A 51 -3.00 -6.79 18.81
N ILE A 52 -2.64 -6.66 20.08
CA ILE A 52 -2.39 -7.79 21.00
C ILE A 52 -3.29 -7.60 22.21
N GLN A 53 -4.22 -8.52 22.39
CA GLN A 53 -5.19 -8.46 23.49
C GLN A 53 -4.47 -8.28 24.85
N GLY A 54 -4.92 -7.33 25.63
CA GLY A 54 -4.35 -6.99 26.93
C GLY A 54 -3.01 -6.24 26.90
N ARG A 55 -2.45 -5.94 25.70
CA ARG A 55 -1.17 -5.20 25.58
C ARG A 55 -1.26 -3.97 24.67
N TYR A 56 -1.77 -4.13 23.45
CA TYR A 56 -1.82 -3.06 22.45
C TYR A 56 -3.15 -3.09 21.71
N SER A 57 -3.84 -1.96 21.66
CA SER A 57 -5.04 -1.79 20.80
C SER A 57 -4.69 -1.73 19.31
N GLY A 58 -3.48 -1.32 18.98
CA GLY A 58 -2.87 -1.26 17.66
C GLY A 58 -1.43 -0.75 17.77
N ARG A 59 -0.66 -0.87 16.69
CA ARG A 59 0.77 -0.48 16.66
C ARG A 59 1.14 0.13 15.32
N SER A 60 2.14 1.02 15.32
CA SER A 60 2.69 1.62 14.09
C SER A 60 3.15 0.56 13.08
N ILE A 61 3.86 -0.48 13.57
CA ILE A 61 4.35 -1.57 12.75
C ILE A 61 3.24 -2.39 12.06
N GLY A 62 1.98 -2.20 12.47
CA GLY A 62 0.82 -2.81 11.79
C GLY A 62 0.56 -2.24 10.40
N ILE A 63 1.11 -1.06 10.07
CA ILE A 63 0.95 -0.43 8.74
C ILE A 63 1.53 -1.33 7.63
N ILE A 64 2.53 -2.14 7.93
CA ILE A 64 3.08 -3.11 6.97
C ILE A 64 2.00 -4.10 6.45
N ASP A 65 0.97 -4.37 7.21
CA ASP A 65 -0.11 -5.30 6.82
C ASP A 65 -0.94 -4.76 5.63
N THR A 66 -0.88 -3.45 5.36
CA THR A 66 -1.52 -2.82 4.20
C THR A 66 -0.65 -2.77 2.95
N LEU A 67 0.55 -3.37 2.98
CA LEU A 67 1.42 -3.50 1.80
C LEU A 67 0.68 -4.15 0.61
N HIS A 68 -0.23 -5.07 0.88
CA HIS A 68 -1.09 -5.71 -0.12
C HIS A 68 -1.99 -4.72 -0.88
N LEU A 69 -2.29 -3.54 -0.33
CA LEU A 69 -3.07 -2.51 -1.02
C LEU A 69 -2.27 -1.80 -2.13
N VAL A 70 -0.97 -1.98 -2.20
CA VAL A 70 -0.14 -1.49 -3.33
C VAL A 70 -0.63 -2.08 -4.65
N GLU A 71 -0.82 -3.39 -4.70
CA GLU A 71 -1.33 -4.07 -5.90
C GLU A 71 -2.77 -3.64 -6.21
N VAL A 72 -3.58 -3.42 -5.18
CA VAL A 72 -4.97 -2.95 -5.35
C VAL A 72 -5.01 -1.54 -5.94
N ALA A 73 -4.18 -0.62 -5.46
CA ALA A 73 -4.10 0.75 -5.98
C ALA A 73 -3.65 0.78 -7.46
N ARG A 74 -2.60 -0.02 -7.77
CA ARG A 74 -2.09 -0.16 -9.15
C ARG A 74 -3.15 -0.76 -10.08
N GLY A 75 -3.83 -1.83 -9.63
CA GLY A 75 -4.92 -2.43 -10.36
C GLY A 75 -6.10 -1.48 -10.57
N ALA A 76 -6.49 -0.72 -9.55
CA ALA A 76 -7.55 0.28 -9.65
C ALA A 76 -7.19 1.39 -10.65
N LYS A 77 -5.92 1.82 -10.70
CA LYS A 77 -5.44 2.79 -11.70
C LYS A 77 -5.63 2.28 -13.13
N ILE A 78 -5.27 1.03 -13.39
CA ILE A 78 -5.46 0.38 -14.70
C ILE A 78 -6.95 0.28 -15.05
N LEU A 79 -7.79 -0.13 -14.09
CA LEU A 79 -9.23 -0.27 -14.29
C LEU A 79 -9.94 1.04 -14.62
N CYS A 80 -9.34 2.20 -14.30
CA CYS A 80 -9.89 3.49 -14.74
C CYS A 80 -10.00 3.62 -16.28
N LEU A 81 -9.29 2.79 -17.04
CA LEU A 81 -9.40 2.72 -18.50
C LEU A 81 -10.61 1.91 -18.98
N SER A 82 -11.24 1.11 -18.11
CA SER A 82 -12.38 0.25 -18.45
C SER A 82 -13.72 0.97 -18.22
N PRO A 83 -14.67 0.89 -19.16
CA PRO A 83 -16.03 1.40 -18.96
C PRO A 83 -16.82 0.63 -17.89
N SER A 84 -16.37 -0.57 -17.50
CA SER A 84 -16.96 -1.38 -16.44
C SER A 84 -16.71 -0.80 -15.04
N PHE A 85 -15.63 -0.03 -14.85
CA PHE A 85 -15.38 0.70 -13.61
C PHE A 85 -15.95 2.12 -13.72
N LYS A 86 -17.14 2.33 -13.17
CA LYS A 86 -17.90 3.58 -13.35
C LYS A 86 -17.18 4.78 -12.70
N ALA A 87 -17.24 5.94 -13.36
CA ALA A 87 -16.57 7.18 -12.90
C ALA A 87 -16.89 7.56 -11.45
N ARG A 88 -18.14 7.33 -10.99
CA ARG A 88 -18.53 7.54 -9.59
C ARG A 88 -17.73 6.66 -8.64
N ASP A 89 -17.60 5.36 -8.97
CA ASP A 89 -16.91 4.39 -8.12
C ASP A 89 -15.38 4.60 -8.19
N GLN A 90 -14.84 4.98 -9.36
CA GLN A 90 -13.44 5.41 -9.51
C GLN A 90 -13.11 6.56 -8.55
N LYS A 91 -13.96 7.60 -8.53
CA LYS A 91 -13.80 8.75 -7.65
C LYS A 91 -13.85 8.34 -6.17
N ALA A 92 -14.79 7.47 -5.80
CA ALA A 92 -14.94 7.02 -4.41
C ALA A 92 -13.74 6.17 -3.95
N VAL A 93 -13.25 5.25 -4.78
CA VAL A 93 -12.05 4.45 -4.49
C VAL A 93 -10.82 5.35 -4.38
N ARG A 94 -10.64 6.31 -5.30
CA ARG A 94 -9.55 7.28 -5.26
C ARG A 94 -9.57 8.13 -3.98
N ASN A 95 -10.75 8.59 -3.56
CA ASN A 95 -10.92 9.34 -2.31
C ASN A 95 -10.52 8.50 -1.10
N TRP A 96 -10.92 7.22 -1.05
CA TRP A 96 -10.54 6.32 0.04
C TRP A 96 -9.01 6.18 0.15
N PHE A 97 -8.32 5.99 -0.97
CA PHE A 97 -6.85 5.91 -0.99
C PHE A 97 -6.20 7.25 -0.62
N SER A 98 -6.78 8.38 -1.02
CA SER A 98 -6.30 9.70 -0.61
C SER A 98 -6.45 9.93 0.90
N GLU A 99 -7.59 9.55 1.48
CA GLU A 99 -7.81 9.62 2.93
C GLU A 99 -6.85 8.70 3.70
N TYR A 100 -6.63 7.47 3.22
CA TYR A 100 -5.69 6.56 3.84
C TYR A 100 -4.24 7.05 3.72
N LEU A 101 -3.84 7.58 2.57
CA LEU A 101 -2.54 8.20 2.35
C LEU A 101 -2.33 9.38 3.31
N ASN A 102 -3.34 10.25 3.47
CA ASN A 102 -3.30 11.32 4.44
C ASN A 102 -3.15 10.78 5.87
N TRP A 103 -3.88 9.73 6.24
CA TRP A 103 -3.79 9.13 7.57
C TRP A 103 -2.39 8.59 7.87
N ILE A 104 -1.76 7.85 6.96
CA ILE A 104 -0.38 7.35 7.15
C ILE A 104 0.67 8.47 7.14
N ASN A 105 0.34 9.67 6.64
CA ASN A 105 1.23 10.84 6.67
C ASN A 105 1.02 11.76 7.87
N THR A 106 -0.08 11.64 8.62
CA THR A 106 -0.43 12.58 9.70
C THR A 106 -0.63 11.91 11.05
N HIS A 107 -1.09 10.66 11.10
CA HIS A 107 -1.31 9.93 12.34
C HIS A 107 0.03 9.46 12.93
N GLU A 108 0.13 9.44 14.27
CA GLU A 108 1.35 9.04 14.98
C GLU A 108 1.91 7.67 14.56
N TYR A 109 1.04 6.69 14.25
CA TYR A 109 1.47 5.37 13.78
C TYR A 109 2.11 5.46 12.40
N GLY A 110 1.51 6.23 11.50
CA GLY A 110 2.05 6.46 10.16
C GLY A 110 3.41 7.15 10.19
N LEU A 111 3.54 8.20 11.02
CA LEU A 111 4.78 8.93 11.19
C LEU A 111 5.90 8.07 11.79
N LYS A 112 5.59 7.22 12.77
CA LYS A 112 6.55 6.27 13.34
C LYS A 112 7.02 5.24 12.32
N GLU A 113 6.10 4.69 11.51
CA GLU A 113 6.44 3.71 10.48
C GLU A 113 7.27 4.34 9.36
N LYS A 114 6.91 5.57 8.93
CA LYS A 114 7.65 6.38 7.96
C LYS A 114 9.12 6.57 8.31
N MET A 115 9.40 6.79 9.58
CA MET A 115 10.75 7.05 10.10
C MET A 115 11.49 5.78 10.58
N HIS A 116 10.92 4.61 10.34
CA HIS A 116 11.53 3.37 10.80
C HIS A 116 12.82 3.07 10.02
N PRO A 117 13.94 2.73 10.70
CA PRO A 117 15.26 2.63 10.06
C PRO A 117 15.53 1.27 9.37
N ASN A 118 14.49 0.54 8.98
CA ASN A 118 14.60 -0.76 8.34
C ASN A 118 13.48 -0.99 7.31
N ASN A 119 13.23 -2.24 6.92
CA ASN A 119 12.19 -2.62 5.96
C ASN A 119 10.82 -1.97 6.21
N HIS A 120 10.46 -1.65 7.44
CA HIS A 120 9.20 -0.97 7.77
C HIS A 120 9.11 0.42 7.10
N GLY A 121 10.16 1.26 7.20
CA GLY A 121 10.21 2.56 6.53
C GLY A 121 10.16 2.44 5.00
N VAL A 122 10.84 1.43 4.45
CA VAL A 122 10.80 1.15 3.00
C VAL A 122 9.40 0.69 2.58
N CYS A 123 8.76 -0.21 3.32
CA CYS A 123 7.39 -0.64 3.06
C CYS A 123 6.37 0.51 3.16
N TRP A 124 6.57 1.43 4.12
CA TRP A 124 5.77 2.63 4.20
C TRP A 124 5.90 3.47 2.92
N SER A 125 7.13 3.69 2.45
CA SER A 125 7.41 4.47 1.23
C SER A 125 6.86 3.82 -0.03
N LEU A 126 6.94 2.49 -0.15
CA LEU A 126 6.34 1.74 -1.25
C LEU A 126 4.81 1.93 -1.28
N GLN A 127 4.14 1.85 -0.13
CA GLN A 127 2.72 2.10 -0.01
C GLN A 127 2.38 3.55 -0.36
N ALA A 128 3.08 4.51 0.27
CA ALA A 128 2.85 5.93 0.04
C ALA A 128 3.02 6.31 -1.44
N SER A 129 4.05 5.76 -2.12
CA SER A 129 4.27 6.03 -3.55
C SER A 129 3.15 5.45 -4.43
N ALA A 130 2.71 4.21 -4.18
CA ALA A 130 1.65 3.59 -4.97
C ALA A 130 0.30 4.30 -4.79
N PHE A 131 0.00 4.72 -3.56
CA PHE A 131 -1.23 5.45 -3.27
C PHE A 131 -1.16 6.88 -3.82
N ALA A 132 -0.02 7.56 -3.71
CA ALA A 132 0.20 8.88 -4.28
C ALA A 132 0.10 8.89 -5.82
N ASP A 133 0.70 7.89 -6.49
CA ASP A 133 0.60 7.72 -7.94
C ASP A 133 -0.85 7.51 -8.41
N PHE A 134 -1.64 6.75 -7.64
CA PHE A 134 -3.06 6.54 -7.95
C PHE A 134 -3.91 7.78 -7.68
N THR A 135 -3.59 8.56 -6.65
CA THR A 135 -4.40 9.70 -6.19
C THR A 135 -3.92 11.06 -6.71
N GLY A 136 -2.73 11.14 -7.31
CA GLY A 136 -2.17 12.35 -7.91
C GLY A 136 -1.47 13.28 -6.91
N HIS A 137 -0.85 12.72 -5.84
CA HIS A 137 -0.10 13.49 -4.83
C HIS A 137 1.41 13.51 -5.19
N GLU A 138 1.81 14.35 -6.14
CA GLU A 138 3.19 14.42 -6.65
C GLU A 138 4.21 14.80 -5.58
N GLU A 139 3.84 15.63 -4.61
CA GLU A 139 4.72 16.03 -3.50
C GLU A 139 5.17 14.83 -2.64
N ILE A 140 4.30 13.82 -2.50
CA ILE A 140 4.64 12.59 -1.76
C ILE A 140 5.55 11.70 -2.61
N LEU A 141 5.31 11.63 -3.93
CA LEU A 141 6.20 10.90 -4.85
C LEU A 141 7.61 11.48 -4.84
N ASP A 142 7.75 12.80 -4.89
CA ASP A 142 9.04 13.47 -4.88
C ASP A 142 9.76 13.29 -3.54
N TRP A 143 9.01 13.32 -2.43
CA TRP A 143 9.56 13.00 -1.12
C TRP A 143 10.10 11.56 -1.08
N VAL A 144 9.32 10.56 -1.54
CA VAL A 144 9.75 9.15 -1.57
C VAL A 144 10.97 8.95 -2.46
N ARG A 145 11.02 9.58 -3.65
CA ARG A 145 12.19 9.53 -4.55
C ARG A 145 13.45 10.09 -3.88
N THR A 146 13.29 11.17 -3.11
CA THR A 146 14.38 11.75 -2.34
C THR A 146 14.83 10.82 -1.23
N GLN A 147 13.91 10.26 -0.44
CA GLN A 147 14.23 9.30 0.63
C GLN A 147 14.97 8.07 0.08
N PHE A 148 14.56 7.54 -1.06
CA PHE A 148 15.23 6.40 -1.67
C PHE A 148 16.73 6.69 -1.91
N LYS A 149 17.05 7.85 -2.46
CA LYS A 149 18.43 8.23 -2.80
C LYS A 149 19.26 8.62 -1.57
N THR A 150 18.67 9.39 -0.65
CA THR A 150 19.42 10.05 0.43
C THR A 150 19.40 9.29 1.74
N VAL A 151 18.46 8.40 1.95
CA VAL A 151 18.33 7.63 3.19
C VAL A 151 18.48 6.13 2.93
N TYR A 152 17.67 5.54 2.06
CA TYR A 152 17.66 4.08 1.92
C TYR A 152 18.96 3.57 1.32
N LEU A 153 19.42 4.13 0.22
CA LEU A 153 20.70 3.75 -0.38
C LEU A 153 21.90 4.27 0.41
N ALA A 154 21.81 5.48 0.95
CA ALA A 154 22.96 6.12 1.57
C ALA A 154 23.20 5.74 3.05
N SER A 155 22.14 5.34 3.78
CA SER A 155 22.21 5.14 5.24
C SER A 155 21.73 3.77 5.73
N MET A 156 20.86 3.09 4.97
CA MET A 156 20.34 1.77 5.36
C MET A 156 21.16 0.62 4.76
N MET A 157 21.89 0.88 3.67
CA MET A 157 22.79 -0.08 3.03
C MET A 157 24.23 0.23 3.41
N ASP A 158 25.02 -0.78 3.73
CA ASP A 158 26.46 -0.65 3.99
C ASP A 158 27.28 -0.68 2.67
N GLU A 159 28.60 -0.47 2.79
CA GLU A 159 29.55 -0.43 1.66
C GLU A 159 29.63 -1.75 0.87
N ASN A 160 29.21 -2.87 1.47
CA ASN A 160 29.17 -4.19 0.85
C ASN A 160 27.81 -4.55 0.25
N GLY A 161 26.85 -3.61 0.28
CA GLY A 161 25.48 -3.83 -0.19
C GLY A 161 24.58 -4.57 0.79
N GLY A 162 25.02 -4.75 2.04
CA GLY A 162 24.25 -5.39 3.10
C GLY A 162 23.29 -4.40 3.78
N PHE A 163 22.29 -4.94 4.47
CA PHE A 163 21.33 -4.17 5.29
C PHE A 163 21.55 -4.47 6.78
N PRO A 164 22.39 -3.72 7.50
CA PRO A 164 22.79 -4.06 8.88
C PRO A 164 21.63 -4.18 9.87
N ALA A 165 20.56 -3.41 9.67
CA ALA A 165 19.36 -3.50 10.50
C ALA A 165 18.62 -4.83 10.30
N GLU A 166 18.58 -5.35 9.08
CA GLU A 166 17.92 -6.62 8.74
C GLU A 166 18.81 -7.83 9.08
N LEU A 167 20.12 -7.70 8.93
CA LEU A 167 21.09 -8.75 9.29
C LEU A 167 21.07 -9.10 10.79
N LYS A 168 20.60 -8.19 11.65
CA LYS A 168 20.42 -8.42 13.10
C LYS A 168 19.11 -9.12 13.47
N ARG A 169 18.25 -9.41 12.49
CA ARG A 169 16.91 -10.03 12.72
C ARG A 169 17.00 -11.55 12.85
N THR A 170 15.93 -12.17 13.30
CA THR A 170 15.81 -13.64 13.48
C THR A 170 15.96 -14.44 12.20
N LYS A 171 15.67 -13.83 11.05
CA LYS A 171 15.81 -14.43 9.71
C LYS A 171 16.53 -13.42 8.79
N PRO A 172 17.84 -13.18 8.99
CA PRO A 172 18.58 -12.09 8.36
C PRO A 172 18.51 -12.10 6.85
N TYR A 173 18.68 -13.26 6.22
CA TYR A 173 18.57 -13.41 4.76
C TYR A 173 17.17 -13.07 4.23
N GLY A 174 16.12 -13.60 4.87
CA GLY A 174 14.75 -13.34 4.46
C GLY A 174 14.36 -11.86 4.59
N TYR A 175 14.78 -11.21 5.68
CA TYR A 175 14.53 -9.77 5.86
C TYR A 175 15.33 -8.90 4.91
N SER A 176 16.56 -9.29 4.56
CA SER A 176 17.37 -8.56 3.58
C SER A 176 16.78 -8.65 2.16
N LEU A 177 16.17 -9.78 1.79
CA LEU A 177 15.44 -9.91 0.51
C LEU A 177 14.13 -9.12 0.49
N PHE A 178 13.52 -8.89 1.66
CA PHE A 178 12.27 -8.16 1.80
C PHE A 178 12.49 -6.63 1.81
N MET A 179 13.71 -6.16 2.11
CA MET A 179 14.10 -4.76 2.09
C MET A 179 14.00 -4.15 0.68
#